data_55549aed2b7faf169ea46257374b8ea7
#
_entry.id   55549aed2b7faf169ea46257374b8ea7
#
_cell.length_a   1.000
_cell.length_b   1.000
_cell.length_c   1.000
_cell.angle_alpha   90.00
_cell.angle_beta   90.00
_cell.angle_gamma   90.00
#
_symmetry.space_group_name_H-M   'P 1'
#
loop_
_entity.id
_entity.type
_entity.pdbx_description
1 polymer ?
#
loop_
_entity_poly.entity_id
_entity_poly.type
_entity_poly.pdbx_seq_one_letter_code
_entity_poly.pdbx_strand_id
1 'polypeptide(L)'
;MRGDTTAPQVADFRYEVDAQWERLPAGISHRDVSAVGTDSQDRVYLLTRYDSNVLVYEPDGTFITAWGGESFTNPHGLTVGPDDSVWTVDNGDHTVRKFSPDGKLLLTLGRPGQPSDTGRASGGPFVVHNVETVERPGEPFNGCTNLAINSAGRVYVADGYGNCRVHVFSPAGELITSWGEVGVGAGQFHLPHGIAVGPDDRVHVCDRENDRIQVFDPDGRYLTEWTDVQRPCQIAIDAAGYSYVAELWRPTGKGSFTHGFMREDHPGRVTIFDRDGFIVARWGASTVSRTAPGNFIAPHGIAVDSRGDLYVCEVAYTFGVKANGVDPAEAAAHQLQKFTRRTR
;
A
#
# COMPACT_ATOMS: atom_id res chain seq x y z
N MET A 1 -3.37 -22.37 44.39
CA MET A 1 -3.78 -21.25 43.53
C MET A 1 -3.69 -21.75 42.08
N ARG A 2 -4.82 -21.98 41.43
CA ARG A 2 -4.86 -22.35 40.02
C ARG A 2 -4.83 -21.05 39.23
N GLY A 3 -3.77 -20.84 38.49
CA GLY A 3 -3.69 -19.70 37.57
C GLY A 3 -4.75 -19.84 36.48
N ASP A 4 -5.59 -18.83 36.41
CA ASP A 4 -6.61 -18.67 35.35
C ASP A 4 -5.87 -18.31 34.05
N THR A 5 -5.58 -19.32 33.26
CA THR A 5 -5.09 -19.14 31.87
C THR A 5 -6.31 -18.95 30.99
N THR A 6 -6.89 -17.74 31.02
CA THR A 6 -7.79 -17.33 29.94
C THR A 6 -6.99 -17.34 28.64
N ALA A 7 -7.33 -18.26 27.73
CA ALA A 7 -6.81 -18.26 26.36
C ALA A 7 -7.06 -16.87 25.76
N PRO A 8 -6.11 -16.31 24.99
CA PRO A 8 -6.30 -15.01 24.36
C PRO A 8 -7.57 -15.06 23.52
N GLN A 9 -8.49 -14.13 23.77
CA GLN A 9 -9.74 -14.03 23.04
C GLN A 9 -9.38 -13.66 21.60
N VAL A 10 -9.55 -14.60 20.66
CA VAL A 10 -9.34 -14.33 19.23
C VAL A 10 -10.30 -13.21 18.84
N ALA A 11 -9.77 -12.08 18.38
CA ALA A 11 -10.58 -10.96 17.95
C ALA A 11 -11.50 -11.40 16.81
N ASP A 12 -12.81 -11.09 16.92
CA ASP A 12 -13.79 -11.43 15.88
C ASP A 12 -13.66 -10.40 14.75
N PHE A 13 -13.11 -10.82 13.61
CA PHE A 13 -12.95 -9.99 12.41
C PHE A 13 -14.13 -10.18 11.47
N ARG A 14 -15.26 -9.56 11.80
CA ARG A 14 -16.44 -9.51 10.94
C ARG A 14 -16.60 -8.12 10.36
N TYR A 15 -16.77 -8.07 9.06
CA TYR A 15 -16.94 -6.84 8.31
C TYR A 15 -18.23 -6.86 7.49
N GLU A 16 -18.85 -5.69 7.38
CA GLU A 16 -19.92 -5.42 6.45
C GLU A 16 -19.44 -4.38 5.44
N VAL A 17 -19.54 -4.69 4.14
CA VAL A 17 -19.08 -3.80 3.09
C VAL A 17 -20.09 -2.68 2.84
N ASP A 18 -19.60 -1.45 2.75
CA ASP A 18 -20.32 -0.28 2.26
C ASP A 18 -19.64 0.22 0.96
N ALA A 19 -20.08 -0.34 -0.16
CA ALA A 19 -19.55 0.01 -1.48
C ALA A 19 -20.03 1.40 -1.96
N GLN A 20 -20.95 2.05 -1.24
CA GLN A 20 -21.51 3.37 -1.56
C GLN A 20 -21.13 4.42 -0.50
N TRP A 21 -20.12 4.11 0.30
CA TRP A 21 -19.66 5.02 1.36
C TRP A 21 -19.26 6.39 0.80
N GLU A 22 -18.56 6.41 -0.32
CA GLU A 22 -18.02 7.63 -0.92
C GLU A 22 -19.15 8.48 -1.55
N ARG A 23 -19.27 9.72 -1.08
CA ARG A 23 -20.22 10.71 -1.62
C ARG A 23 -19.48 11.71 -2.49
N LEU A 24 -19.09 11.26 -3.68
CA LEU A 24 -18.32 12.06 -4.63
C LEU A 24 -19.17 13.24 -5.16
N PRO A 25 -18.72 14.50 -5.05
CA PRO A 25 -19.47 15.66 -5.53
C PRO A 25 -19.61 15.67 -7.04
N ALA A 26 -20.68 16.27 -7.53
CA ALA A 26 -20.88 16.47 -8.96
C ALA A 26 -19.70 17.28 -9.56
N GLY A 27 -19.14 16.78 -10.67
CA GLY A 27 -18.01 17.40 -11.36
C GLY A 27 -16.65 16.99 -10.86
N ILE A 28 -16.56 16.19 -9.77
CA ILE A 28 -15.34 15.51 -9.36
C ILE A 28 -15.44 14.05 -9.79
N SER A 29 -14.38 13.53 -10.38
CA SER A 29 -14.23 12.12 -10.74
C SER A 29 -12.86 11.62 -10.40
N HIS A 30 -12.71 10.33 -10.21
CA HIS A 30 -11.40 9.71 -10.09
C HIS A 30 -11.35 8.35 -10.78
N ARG A 31 -10.16 7.96 -11.16
CA ARG A 31 -9.83 6.64 -11.69
C ARG A 31 -8.51 6.21 -11.06
N ASP A 32 -8.42 4.96 -10.62
CA ASP A 32 -7.29 4.48 -9.83
C ASP A 32 -7.10 5.29 -8.55
N VAL A 33 -7.80 4.93 -7.52
CA VAL A 33 -7.45 5.34 -6.17
C VAL A 33 -6.22 4.53 -5.76
N SER A 34 -5.03 5.15 -5.83
CA SER A 34 -3.77 4.42 -5.65
C SER A 34 -3.42 4.19 -4.18
N ALA A 35 -3.87 5.05 -3.29
CA ALA A 35 -3.63 4.92 -1.87
C ALA A 35 -4.74 5.57 -1.03
N VAL A 36 -4.84 5.13 0.22
CA VAL A 36 -5.77 5.64 1.22
C VAL A 36 -5.07 5.73 2.58
N GLY A 37 -5.40 6.75 3.36
CA GLY A 37 -4.93 6.91 4.74
C GLY A 37 -5.99 7.58 5.60
N THR A 38 -5.87 7.44 6.92
CA THR A 38 -6.77 8.06 7.90
C THR A 38 -5.97 8.92 8.88
N ASP A 39 -6.53 10.05 9.32
CA ASP A 39 -5.91 10.92 10.31
C ASP A 39 -6.43 10.65 11.73
N SER A 40 -5.97 11.46 12.71
CA SER A 40 -6.34 11.33 14.12
C SER A 40 -7.83 11.58 14.41
N GLN A 41 -8.57 12.12 13.44
CA GLN A 41 -10.03 12.35 13.52
C GLN A 41 -10.82 11.34 12.67
N ASP A 42 -10.17 10.29 12.18
CA ASP A 42 -10.71 9.30 11.24
C ASP A 42 -11.16 9.90 9.89
N ARG A 43 -10.71 11.12 9.52
CA ARG A 43 -10.92 11.65 8.18
C ARG A 43 -10.12 10.81 7.19
N VAL A 44 -10.70 10.56 6.02
CA VAL A 44 -10.14 9.66 5.02
C VAL A 44 -9.54 10.47 3.87
N TYR A 45 -8.28 10.19 3.56
CA TYR A 45 -7.53 10.81 2.47
C TYR A 45 -7.34 9.78 1.36
N LEU A 46 -7.79 10.08 0.16
CA LEU A 46 -7.62 9.25 -1.03
C LEU A 46 -6.63 9.92 -1.98
N LEU A 47 -5.67 9.16 -2.50
CA LEU A 47 -4.75 9.61 -3.54
C LEU A 47 -5.15 8.99 -4.88
N THR A 48 -5.43 9.85 -5.89
CA THR A 48 -5.91 9.40 -7.20
C THR A 48 -4.89 9.68 -8.29
N ARG A 49 -4.82 8.82 -9.33
CA ARG A 49 -3.79 8.92 -10.38
C ARG A 49 -4.15 9.87 -11.51
N TYR A 50 -5.37 9.79 -12.05
CA TYR A 50 -5.69 10.44 -13.30
C TYR A 50 -6.21 11.86 -13.15
N ASP A 51 -6.83 12.15 -12.04
CA ASP A 51 -7.33 13.49 -11.73
C ASP A 51 -6.45 14.18 -10.70
N SER A 52 -5.32 13.56 -10.37
CA SER A 52 -4.16 14.08 -9.64
C SER A 52 -4.49 14.84 -8.37
N ASN A 53 -5.42 14.33 -7.58
CA ASN A 53 -5.88 15.01 -6.39
C ASN A 53 -5.75 14.12 -5.14
N VAL A 54 -5.56 14.76 -4.02
CA VAL A 54 -5.89 14.19 -2.73
C VAL A 54 -7.31 14.61 -2.40
N LEU A 55 -8.21 13.63 -2.25
CA LEU A 55 -9.59 13.84 -1.85
C LEU A 55 -9.72 13.57 -0.35
N VAL A 56 -10.45 14.41 0.37
CA VAL A 56 -10.60 14.32 1.82
C VAL A 56 -12.07 14.19 2.18
N TYR A 57 -12.37 13.22 3.06
CA TYR A 57 -13.73 12.89 3.48
C TYR A 57 -13.84 12.80 4.99
N GLU A 58 -15.03 13.12 5.49
CA GLU A 58 -15.44 12.74 6.85
C GLU A 58 -15.56 11.21 6.98
N PRO A 59 -15.52 10.65 8.20
CA PRO A 59 -15.68 9.21 8.42
C PRO A 59 -16.98 8.60 7.88
N ASP A 60 -18.01 9.41 7.66
CA ASP A 60 -19.30 9.01 7.08
C ASP A 60 -19.35 9.07 5.55
N GLY A 61 -18.24 9.42 4.89
CA GLY A 61 -18.12 9.54 3.44
C GLY A 61 -18.56 10.89 2.86
N THR A 62 -18.86 11.87 3.72
CA THR A 62 -19.14 13.24 3.28
C THR A 62 -17.85 13.90 2.79
N PHE A 63 -17.85 14.39 1.55
CA PHE A 63 -16.70 15.08 0.96
C PHE A 63 -16.42 16.41 1.68
N ILE A 64 -15.15 16.65 2.01
CA ILE A 64 -14.68 17.89 2.64
C ILE A 64 -14.01 18.80 1.61
N THR A 65 -12.97 18.30 0.95
CA THR A 65 -12.14 19.10 0.02
C THR A 65 -11.31 18.22 -0.90
N ALA A 66 -10.72 18.84 -1.91
CA ALA A 66 -9.69 18.23 -2.76
C ALA A 66 -8.54 19.22 -2.96
N TRP A 67 -7.32 18.70 -3.04
CA TRP A 67 -6.12 19.47 -3.31
C TRP A 67 -5.07 18.63 -4.05
N GLY A 68 -3.96 19.24 -4.44
CA GLY A 68 -2.85 18.55 -5.10
C GLY A 68 -2.69 18.90 -6.58
N GLY A 69 -3.76 19.01 -7.35
CA GLY A 69 -3.74 19.49 -8.72
C GLY A 69 -2.52 19.05 -9.54
N GLU A 70 -1.72 20.00 -10.01
CA GLU A 70 -0.52 19.75 -10.82
C GLU A 70 0.71 19.27 -10.00
N SER A 71 0.54 18.96 -8.71
CA SER A 71 1.65 18.56 -7.83
C SER A 71 2.18 17.15 -8.10
N PHE A 72 1.50 16.35 -8.91
CA PHE A 72 1.81 14.95 -9.10
C PHE A 72 2.04 14.57 -10.57
N THR A 73 2.98 13.66 -10.81
CA THR A 73 3.26 13.06 -12.12
C THR A 73 2.61 11.69 -12.25
N ASN A 74 2.82 10.81 -11.27
CA ASN A 74 2.15 9.50 -11.14
C ASN A 74 2.06 9.12 -9.66
N PRO A 75 1.06 9.67 -8.93
CA PRO A 75 0.92 9.46 -7.51
C PRO A 75 0.67 7.98 -7.19
N HIS A 76 1.34 7.47 -6.14
CA HIS A 76 1.37 6.04 -5.88
C HIS A 76 1.03 5.67 -4.44
N GLY A 77 1.70 6.24 -3.45
CA GLY A 77 1.51 5.94 -2.03
C GLY A 77 1.07 7.16 -1.23
N LEU A 78 0.28 6.94 -0.17
CA LEU A 78 -0.11 7.95 0.79
C LEU A 78 -0.09 7.36 2.20
N THR A 79 0.44 8.13 3.15
CA THR A 79 0.42 7.83 4.58
C THR A 79 0.15 9.11 5.36
N VAL A 80 -0.71 9.05 6.35
CA VAL A 80 -0.92 10.15 7.29
C VAL A 80 0.00 9.95 8.48
N GLY A 81 0.79 10.97 8.79
CA GLY A 81 1.73 10.94 9.92
C GLY A 81 1.03 11.15 11.27
N PRO A 82 1.71 10.87 12.38
CA PRO A 82 1.16 11.05 13.72
C PRO A 82 0.87 12.51 14.08
N ASP A 83 1.35 13.46 13.28
CA ASP A 83 1.10 14.91 13.34
C ASP A 83 0.00 15.36 12.37
N ASP A 84 -0.79 14.42 11.84
CA ASP A 84 -1.79 14.59 10.79
C ASP A 84 -1.23 15.15 9.48
N SER A 85 0.08 15.24 9.31
CA SER A 85 0.67 15.57 8.02
C SER A 85 0.42 14.47 6.99
N VAL A 86 0.12 14.88 5.76
CA VAL A 86 -0.14 13.97 4.66
C VAL A 86 1.15 13.77 3.84
N TRP A 87 1.62 12.54 3.82
CA TRP A 87 2.79 12.18 3.05
C TRP A 87 2.37 11.43 1.80
N THR A 88 2.93 11.81 0.66
CA THR A 88 2.65 11.18 -0.62
C THR A 88 3.94 10.70 -1.28
N VAL A 89 3.81 9.60 -2.02
CA VAL A 89 4.87 9.07 -2.87
C VAL A 89 4.45 9.22 -4.31
N ASP A 90 5.32 9.81 -5.12
CA ASP A 90 5.14 9.92 -6.56
C ASP A 90 6.23 9.11 -7.28
N ASN A 91 5.85 7.99 -7.88
CA ASN A 91 6.81 7.14 -8.58
C ASN A 91 7.15 7.64 -9.99
N GLY A 92 6.39 8.58 -10.51
CA GLY A 92 6.62 9.18 -11.83
C GLY A 92 7.73 10.22 -11.81
N ASP A 93 7.85 10.98 -10.73
CA ASP A 93 8.90 11.97 -10.56
C ASP A 93 9.94 11.60 -9.50
N HIS A 94 9.83 10.40 -8.91
CA HIS A 94 10.80 9.84 -7.96
C HIS A 94 10.92 10.65 -6.67
N THR A 95 9.80 11.12 -6.12
CA THR A 95 9.79 11.94 -4.89
C THR A 95 8.84 11.42 -3.83
N VAL A 96 9.16 11.79 -2.59
CA VAL A 96 8.25 11.73 -1.45
C VAL A 96 8.01 13.16 -0.97
N ARG A 97 6.75 13.52 -0.74
CA ARG A 97 6.36 14.87 -0.31
C ARG A 97 5.55 14.82 0.97
N LYS A 98 5.86 15.76 1.89
CA LYS A 98 5.07 16.02 3.08
C LYS A 98 4.22 17.27 2.85
N PHE A 99 2.93 17.15 3.14
CA PHE A 99 1.98 18.26 3.11
C PHE A 99 1.34 18.46 4.48
N SER A 100 0.86 19.68 4.75
CA SER A 100 -0.13 19.89 5.80
C SER A 100 -1.48 19.28 5.41
N PRO A 101 -2.42 19.05 6.34
CA PRO A 101 -3.73 18.47 6.03
C PRO A 101 -4.53 19.25 4.96
N ASP A 102 -4.28 20.56 4.83
CA ASP A 102 -4.88 21.46 3.83
C ASP A 102 -4.12 21.55 2.50
N GLY A 103 -3.07 20.71 2.32
CA GLY A 103 -2.35 20.55 1.05
C GLY A 103 -1.19 21.51 0.82
N LYS A 104 -0.70 22.23 1.84
CA LYS A 104 0.51 23.04 1.73
C LYS A 104 1.75 22.17 1.77
N LEU A 105 2.62 22.24 0.76
CA LEU A 105 3.89 21.51 0.71
C LEU A 105 4.83 21.97 1.85
N LEU A 106 5.33 21.02 2.63
CA LEU A 106 6.22 21.25 3.78
C LEU A 106 7.63 20.72 3.55
N LEU A 107 7.77 19.55 2.87
CA LEU A 107 9.06 18.89 2.62
C LEU A 107 8.99 18.08 1.32
N THR A 108 10.12 17.99 0.62
CA THR A 108 10.33 17.07 -0.50
C THR A 108 11.59 16.26 -0.26
N LEU A 109 11.48 14.93 -0.37
CA LEU A 109 12.61 14.00 -0.42
C LEU A 109 12.78 13.52 -1.86
N GLY A 110 14.02 13.32 -2.27
CA GLY A 110 14.35 13.01 -3.67
C GLY A 110 14.49 14.27 -4.53
N ARG A 111 14.70 14.06 -5.82
CA ARG A 111 14.87 15.14 -6.82
C ARG A 111 13.85 14.95 -7.92
N PRO A 112 12.90 15.87 -8.10
CA PRO A 112 11.83 15.72 -9.09
C PRO A 112 12.39 15.42 -10.50
N GLY A 113 11.90 14.33 -11.12
CA GLY A 113 12.28 13.91 -12.46
C GLY A 113 13.72 13.35 -12.61
N GLN A 114 14.43 13.12 -11.50
CA GLN A 114 15.81 12.63 -11.51
C GLN A 114 15.92 11.29 -10.76
N PRO A 115 15.67 10.15 -11.43
CA PRO A 115 15.87 8.83 -10.81
C PRO A 115 17.34 8.58 -10.50
N SER A 116 17.60 7.83 -9.44
CA SER A 116 18.94 7.32 -9.15
C SER A 116 19.40 6.33 -10.22
N ASP A 117 20.71 6.28 -10.46
CA ASP A 117 21.30 5.35 -11.41
C ASP A 117 21.42 3.94 -10.80
N THR A 118 20.50 3.07 -11.16
CA THR A 118 20.48 1.66 -10.71
C THR A 118 20.84 0.68 -11.82
N GLY A 119 21.15 1.15 -13.02
CA GLY A 119 21.31 0.29 -14.20
C GLY A 119 19.97 -0.18 -14.79
N ARG A 120 18.84 0.13 -14.15
CA ARG A 120 17.52 -0.27 -14.64
C ARG A 120 17.31 0.16 -16.10
N ALA A 121 16.86 -0.79 -16.93
CA ALA A 121 16.53 -0.50 -18.32
C ALA A 121 15.39 0.55 -18.40
N SER A 122 15.64 1.62 -19.15
CA SER A 122 14.63 2.65 -19.43
C SER A 122 13.72 2.19 -20.57
N GLY A 123 12.43 2.45 -20.44
CA GLY A 123 11.44 2.21 -21.49
C GLY A 123 10.79 0.83 -21.43
N GLY A 124 9.51 0.84 -21.22
CA GLY A 124 8.63 -0.29 -21.16
C GLY A 124 7.45 0.00 -20.24
N PRO A 125 6.31 -0.66 -20.41
CA PRO A 125 5.19 -0.48 -19.50
C PRO A 125 5.64 -0.84 -18.09
N PHE A 126 5.08 -0.17 -17.11
CA PHE A 126 5.21 -0.48 -15.67
C PHE A 126 5.14 -1.98 -15.45
N VAL A 127 6.26 -2.67 -15.23
CA VAL A 127 6.17 -4.09 -15.10
C VAL A 127 7.32 -4.66 -14.31
N VAL A 128 6.93 -5.61 -13.54
CA VAL A 128 7.65 -6.72 -12.96
C VAL A 128 8.96 -7.07 -13.67
N HIS A 129 8.99 -6.99 -15.00
CA HIS A 129 10.16 -7.31 -15.83
C HIS A 129 11.33 -6.31 -15.72
N ASN A 130 11.09 -5.08 -15.29
CA ASN A 130 12.17 -4.11 -15.17
C ASN A 130 12.94 -4.22 -13.85
N VAL A 131 12.35 -4.88 -12.84
CA VAL A 131 13.03 -5.14 -11.57
C VAL A 131 14.26 -6.02 -11.76
N GLU A 132 14.18 -7.01 -12.67
CA GLU A 132 15.30 -7.89 -13.01
C GLU A 132 16.45 -7.18 -13.73
N THR A 133 16.24 -5.97 -14.22
CA THR A 133 17.29 -5.18 -14.87
C THR A 133 18.05 -4.26 -13.93
N VAL A 134 17.67 -4.20 -12.66
CA VAL A 134 18.40 -3.46 -11.63
C VAL A 134 19.75 -4.13 -11.37
N GLU A 135 20.84 -3.41 -11.61
CA GLU A 135 22.20 -3.93 -11.52
C GLU A 135 22.91 -3.55 -10.21
N ARG A 136 22.50 -2.43 -9.63
CA ARG A 136 23.13 -1.85 -8.44
C ARG A 136 22.15 -1.01 -7.61
N PRO A 137 22.39 -0.88 -6.30
CA PRO A 137 21.60 0.03 -5.48
C PRO A 137 21.86 1.49 -5.84
N GLY A 138 20.81 2.31 -5.82
CA GLY A 138 20.87 3.77 -6.03
C GLY A 138 20.26 4.55 -4.86
N GLU A 139 20.66 5.83 -4.70
CA GLU A 139 20.19 6.71 -3.62
C GLU A 139 20.02 8.16 -4.11
N PRO A 140 18.94 8.85 -3.65
CA PRO A 140 17.63 8.28 -3.28
C PRO A 140 16.77 8.11 -4.52
N PHE A 141 15.88 7.22 -4.52
CA PHE A 141 14.72 6.87 -5.34
C PHE A 141 14.91 6.62 -6.85
N ASN A 142 14.41 5.44 -7.25
CA ASN A 142 14.13 5.12 -8.64
C ASN A 142 12.76 4.40 -8.73
N GLY A 143 11.67 5.18 -8.65
CA GLY A 143 10.31 4.65 -8.66
C GLY A 143 9.83 4.16 -7.30
N CYS A 144 9.96 5.01 -6.29
CA CYS A 144 9.46 4.75 -4.93
C CYS A 144 7.97 4.43 -4.93
N THR A 145 7.53 3.61 -3.97
CA THR A 145 6.19 3.01 -3.96
C THR A 145 5.35 3.48 -2.78
N ASN A 146 5.85 3.37 -1.56
CA ASN A 146 5.11 3.76 -0.36
C ASN A 146 6.05 4.17 0.77
N LEU A 147 5.49 4.67 1.87
CA LEU A 147 6.24 5.07 3.05
C LEU A 147 5.53 4.70 4.35
N ALA A 148 6.29 4.62 5.42
CA ALA A 148 5.80 4.50 6.80
C ALA A 148 6.62 5.37 7.74
N ILE A 149 6.06 5.71 8.90
CA ILE A 149 6.70 6.57 9.90
C ILE A 149 6.67 5.83 11.23
N ASN A 150 7.80 5.74 11.92
CA ASN A 150 7.85 5.10 13.22
C ASN A 150 7.59 6.08 14.38
N SER A 151 7.57 5.56 15.62
CA SER A 151 7.31 6.34 16.83
C SER A 151 8.32 7.47 17.07
N ALA A 152 9.56 7.34 16.55
CA ALA A 152 10.61 8.36 16.61
C ALA A 152 10.55 9.38 15.45
N GLY A 153 9.57 9.27 14.55
CA GLY A 153 9.42 10.13 13.38
C GLY A 153 10.37 9.80 12.23
N ARG A 154 11.08 8.66 12.27
CA ARG A 154 11.88 8.18 11.12
C ARG A 154 10.94 7.79 9.99
N VAL A 155 11.28 8.20 8.77
CA VAL A 155 10.50 7.91 7.55
C VAL A 155 11.17 6.77 6.78
N TYR A 156 10.46 5.68 6.60
CA TYR A 156 10.89 4.50 5.84
C TYR A 156 10.20 4.54 4.48
N VAL A 157 10.97 4.52 3.41
CA VAL A 157 10.45 4.59 2.04
C VAL A 157 10.81 3.32 1.29
N ALA A 158 9.81 2.60 0.83
CA ALA A 158 10.00 1.50 -0.12
C ALA A 158 10.25 2.07 -1.52
N ASP A 159 11.34 1.67 -2.16
CA ASP A 159 11.75 2.11 -3.51
C ASP A 159 11.83 0.88 -4.42
N GLY A 160 10.66 0.47 -4.95
CA GLY A 160 10.48 -0.85 -5.50
C GLY A 160 10.58 -0.96 -7.02
N TYR A 161 10.10 0.03 -7.79
CA TYR A 161 9.98 -0.15 -9.24
C TYR A 161 11.31 -0.14 -9.99
N GLY A 162 12.34 0.44 -9.43
CA GLY A 162 13.63 0.53 -10.10
C GLY A 162 14.84 0.44 -9.19
N ASN A 163 14.70 0.06 -7.90
CA ASN A 163 15.82 0.06 -6.97
C ASN A 163 15.87 -1.16 -6.03
N CYS A 164 14.74 -1.76 -5.66
CA CYS A 164 14.63 -2.87 -4.71
C CYS A 164 15.22 -2.56 -3.32
N ARG A 165 14.96 -1.36 -2.78
CA ARG A 165 15.50 -0.89 -1.50
C ARG A 165 14.45 -0.32 -0.57
N VAL A 166 14.83 -0.20 0.69
CA VAL A 166 14.17 0.67 1.67
C VAL A 166 15.16 1.75 2.08
N HIS A 167 14.75 3.01 2.03
CA HIS A 167 15.51 4.17 2.49
C HIS A 167 14.94 4.69 3.80
N VAL A 168 15.78 5.10 4.74
CA VAL A 168 15.38 5.65 6.04
C VAL A 168 15.86 7.08 6.16
N PHE A 169 14.91 7.98 6.44
CA PHE A 169 15.20 9.39 6.64
C PHE A 169 14.89 9.83 8.07
N SER A 170 15.62 10.86 8.53
CA SER A 170 15.29 11.57 9.75
C SER A 170 13.97 12.35 9.61
N PRO A 171 13.35 12.80 10.72
CA PRO A 171 12.20 13.69 10.66
C PRO A 171 12.47 15.02 9.90
N ALA A 172 13.75 15.42 9.81
CA ALA A 172 14.19 16.59 9.05
C ALA A 172 14.43 16.32 7.55
N GLY A 173 14.30 15.06 7.11
CA GLY A 173 14.50 14.67 5.71
C GLY A 173 15.94 14.31 5.33
N GLU A 174 16.82 14.08 6.31
CA GLU A 174 18.19 13.62 6.05
C GLU A 174 18.22 12.10 5.90
N LEU A 175 18.88 11.59 4.86
CA LEU A 175 19.06 10.14 4.66
C LEU A 175 19.97 9.57 5.77
N ILE A 176 19.44 8.62 6.53
CA ILE A 176 20.15 7.96 7.63
C ILE A 176 20.85 6.70 7.14
N THR A 177 20.09 5.81 6.47
CA THR A 177 20.56 4.51 5.98
C THR A 177 19.63 3.98 4.88
N SER A 178 20.10 2.93 4.20
CA SER A 178 19.31 2.19 3.22
C SER A 178 19.69 0.72 3.26
N TRP A 179 18.73 -0.16 3.02
CA TRP A 179 18.99 -1.59 2.87
C TRP A 179 18.19 -2.20 1.75
N GLY A 180 18.55 -3.41 1.36
CA GLY A 180 17.92 -4.17 0.29
C GLY A 180 18.69 -4.14 -1.01
N GLU A 181 18.53 -5.21 -1.75
CA GLU A 181 19.05 -5.44 -3.09
C GLU A 181 18.13 -6.40 -3.84
N VAL A 182 18.32 -6.56 -5.15
CA VAL A 182 17.52 -7.49 -5.96
C VAL A 182 17.77 -8.93 -5.54
N GLY A 183 16.71 -9.70 -5.33
CA GLY A 183 16.81 -11.13 -5.06
C GLY A 183 15.65 -11.71 -4.27
N VAL A 184 15.80 -12.97 -3.88
CA VAL A 184 14.79 -13.78 -3.15
C VAL A 184 15.22 -14.13 -1.72
N GLY A 185 16.45 -13.81 -1.33
CA GLY A 185 16.97 -14.08 0.01
C GLY A 185 16.41 -13.12 1.07
N ALA A 186 16.77 -13.36 2.33
CA ALA A 186 16.46 -12.48 3.44
C ALA A 186 17.09 -11.09 3.22
N GLY A 187 16.28 -10.02 3.31
CA GLY A 187 16.71 -8.65 3.03
C GLY A 187 16.88 -8.30 1.55
N GLN A 188 16.66 -9.26 0.63
CA GLN A 188 16.59 -9.01 -0.81
C GLN A 188 15.13 -8.86 -1.24
N PHE A 189 14.88 -8.14 -2.35
CA PHE A 189 13.53 -7.83 -2.81
C PHE A 189 13.37 -8.02 -4.32
N HIS A 190 12.15 -8.41 -4.70
CA HIS A 190 11.60 -8.16 -6.03
C HIS A 190 10.37 -7.26 -5.90
N LEU A 191 10.58 -5.96 -5.96
CA LEU A 191 9.58 -4.92 -5.88
C LEU A 191 9.01 -4.74 -4.46
N PRO A 192 9.79 -4.19 -3.49
CA PRO A 192 9.25 -3.72 -2.22
C PRO A 192 8.19 -2.64 -2.51
N HIS A 193 6.92 -2.92 -2.15
CA HIS A 193 5.79 -2.12 -2.60
C HIS A 193 5.09 -1.39 -1.46
N GLY A 194 4.43 -2.12 -0.56
CA GLY A 194 3.87 -1.57 0.66
C GLY A 194 4.88 -1.62 1.81
N ILE A 195 4.74 -0.71 2.75
CA ILE A 195 5.55 -0.68 3.96
C ILE A 195 4.72 -0.13 5.12
N ALA A 196 4.82 -0.75 6.29
CA ALA A 196 4.22 -0.24 7.53
C ALA A 196 5.15 -0.46 8.71
N VAL A 197 4.97 0.37 9.74
CA VAL A 197 5.65 0.21 11.03
C VAL A 197 4.62 -0.17 12.08
N GLY A 198 4.88 -1.26 12.79
CA GLY A 198 4.02 -1.72 13.87
C GLY A 198 4.18 -0.89 15.15
N PRO A 199 3.30 -1.10 16.15
CA PRO A 199 3.38 -0.40 17.44
C PRO A 199 4.62 -0.76 18.27
N ASP A 200 5.35 -1.78 17.86
CA ASP A 200 6.65 -2.22 18.42
C ASP A 200 7.86 -1.75 17.59
N ASP A 201 7.63 -0.78 16.69
CA ASP A 201 8.59 -0.22 15.74
C ASP A 201 9.17 -1.23 14.72
N ARG A 202 8.68 -2.47 14.64
CA ARG A 202 9.06 -3.39 13.56
C ARG A 202 8.56 -2.90 12.22
N VAL A 203 9.43 -2.99 11.21
CA VAL A 203 9.16 -2.54 9.84
C VAL A 203 8.74 -3.74 8.99
N HIS A 204 7.52 -3.68 8.44
CA HIS A 204 6.95 -4.71 7.58
C HIS A 204 6.98 -4.24 6.13
N VAL A 205 7.63 -4.99 5.26
CA VAL A 205 7.80 -4.66 3.84
C VAL A 205 7.12 -5.70 2.96
N CYS A 206 6.14 -5.26 2.18
CA CYS A 206 5.49 -6.09 1.16
C CYS A 206 6.45 -6.29 -0.01
N ASP A 207 7.09 -7.43 -0.08
CA ASP A 207 7.97 -7.85 -1.18
C ASP A 207 7.10 -8.50 -2.28
N ARG A 208 6.43 -7.62 -3.07
CA ARG A 208 5.24 -7.92 -3.87
C ARG A 208 5.43 -9.08 -4.83
N GLU A 209 6.49 -9.08 -5.61
CA GLU A 209 6.67 -10.09 -6.64
C GLU A 209 7.37 -11.37 -6.12
N ASN A 210 7.87 -11.34 -4.88
CA ASN A 210 8.30 -12.53 -4.14
C ASN A 210 7.18 -13.18 -3.31
N ASP A 211 5.95 -12.64 -3.36
CA ASP A 211 4.79 -13.18 -2.64
C ASP A 211 5.06 -13.38 -1.13
N ARG A 212 5.64 -12.34 -0.48
CA ARG A 212 5.93 -12.36 0.95
C ARG A 212 5.90 -10.98 1.59
N ILE A 213 5.80 -10.95 2.92
CA ILE A 213 6.06 -9.78 3.74
C ILE A 213 7.31 -10.06 4.55
N GLN A 214 8.35 -9.25 4.43
CA GLN A 214 9.54 -9.34 5.26
C GLN A 214 9.44 -8.37 6.43
N VAL A 215 9.86 -8.82 7.62
CA VAL A 215 9.83 -8.05 8.86
C VAL A 215 11.25 -7.75 9.29
N PHE A 216 11.50 -6.47 9.62
CA PHE A 216 12.81 -5.96 10.01
C PHE A 216 12.72 -5.24 11.36
N ASP A 217 13.85 -5.12 12.04
CA ASP A 217 13.97 -4.16 13.13
C ASP A 217 14.08 -2.71 12.59
N PRO A 218 13.99 -1.68 13.45
CA PRO A 218 14.04 -0.28 13.01
C PRO A 218 15.31 0.14 12.26
N ASP A 219 16.39 -0.62 12.39
CA ASP A 219 17.67 -0.36 11.75
C ASP A 219 17.90 -1.19 10.47
N GLY A 220 16.86 -1.96 10.05
CA GLY A 220 16.86 -2.72 8.78
C GLY A 220 17.45 -4.12 8.87
N ARG A 221 17.65 -4.66 10.08
CA ARG A 221 18.05 -6.06 10.25
C ARG A 221 16.85 -6.98 10.06
N TYR A 222 16.96 -7.95 9.17
CA TYR A 222 15.94 -8.97 8.94
C TYR A 222 15.61 -9.77 10.21
N LEU A 223 14.32 -9.96 10.48
CA LEU A 223 13.82 -10.74 11.64
C LEU A 223 13.10 -12.01 11.18
N THR A 224 12.13 -11.89 10.30
CA THR A 224 11.30 -13.01 9.82
C THR A 224 10.57 -12.64 8.53
N GLU A 225 9.82 -13.58 7.96
CA GLU A 225 8.93 -13.33 6.82
C GLU A 225 7.61 -14.10 6.93
N TRP A 226 6.57 -13.58 6.27
CA TRP A 226 5.26 -14.21 6.12
C TRP A 226 5.03 -14.52 4.65
N THR A 227 4.76 -15.78 4.33
CA THR A 227 4.73 -16.29 2.94
C THR A 227 3.33 -16.69 2.46
N ASP A 228 2.30 -16.74 3.35
CA ASP A 228 0.93 -17.01 2.91
C ASP A 228 0.24 -15.71 2.45
N VAL A 229 0.83 -15.06 1.47
CA VAL A 229 0.30 -13.88 0.75
C VAL A 229 0.53 -14.04 -0.75
N GLN A 230 -0.24 -13.30 -1.56
CA GLN A 230 0.00 -13.17 -3.00
C GLN A 230 0.14 -11.69 -3.36
N ARG A 231 1.19 -11.32 -4.07
CA ARG A 231 1.42 -9.93 -4.55
C ARG A 231 0.94 -8.87 -3.54
N PRO A 232 1.43 -8.85 -2.28
CA PRO A 232 1.00 -7.88 -1.29
C PRO A 232 1.35 -6.46 -1.78
N CYS A 233 0.33 -5.61 -1.98
CA CYS A 233 0.52 -4.25 -2.46
C CYS A 233 0.69 -3.24 -1.32
N GLN A 234 -0.17 -3.32 -0.31
CA GLN A 234 -0.11 -2.43 0.84
C GLN A 234 -0.44 -3.17 2.11
N ILE A 235 0.12 -2.71 3.21
CA ILE A 235 -0.11 -3.19 4.56
C ILE A 235 -0.43 -2.00 5.47
N ALA A 236 -1.48 -2.13 6.28
CA ALA A 236 -1.77 -1.25 7.41
C ALA A 236 -1.69 -2.04 8.69
N ILE A 237 -1.25 -1.43 9.79
CA ILE A 237 -1.13 -2.09 11.10
C ILE A 237 -1.87 -1.26 12.13
N ASP A 238 -2.80 -1.88 12.87
CA ASP A 238 -3.54 -1.20 13.92
C ASP A 238 -2.75 -1.13 15.24
N ALA A 239 -3.28 -0.36 16.21
CA ALA A 239 -2.66 -0.20 17.51
C ALA A 239 -2.58 -1.51 18.32
N ALA A 240 -3.41 -2.50 17.99
CA ALA A 240 -3.36 -3.84 18.57
C ALA A 240 -2.30 -4.73 17.88
N GLY A 241 -1.69 -4.29 16.77
CA GLY A 241 -0.65 -5.00 16.03
C GLY A 241 -1.20 -6.00 15.01
N TYR A 242 -2.49 -5.96 14.69
CA TYR A 242 -3.02 -6.71 13.55
C TYR A 242 -2.63 -6.02 12.25
N SER A 243 -2.23 -6.82 11.27
CA SER A 243 -1.78 -6.36 9.96
C SER A 243 -2.83 -6.69 8.90
N TYR A 244 -3.26 -5.68 8.17
CA TYR A 244 -4.26 -5.73 7.11
C TYR A 244 -3.56 -5.56 5.77
N VAL A 245 -3.69 -6.54 4.87
CA VAL A 245 -2.91 -6.60 3.62
C VAL A 245 -3.85 -6.63 2.42
N ALA A 246 -3.66 -5.66 1.51
CA ALA A 246 -4.27 -5.67 0.19
C ALA A 246 -3.39 -6.48 -0.76
N GLU A 247 -3.96 -7.56 -1.33
CA GLU A 247 -3.24 -8.49 -2.19
C GLU A 247 -3.77 -8.44 -3.62
N LEU A 248 -2.91 -8.08 -4.57
CA LEU A 248 -3.27 -7.86 -5.96
C LEU A 248 -3.60 -9.16 -6.69
N TRP A 249 -4.55 -9.11 -7.61
CA TRP A 249 -4.85 -10.17 -8.55
C TRP A 249 -3.62 -10.60 -9.35
N ARG A 250 -3.40 -11.91 -9.46
CA ARG A 250 -2.43 -12.51 -10.38
C ARG A 250 -3.19 -13.32 -11.45
N PRO A 251 -3.30 -12.79 -12.68
CA PRO A 251 -4.00 -13.46 -13.76
C PRO A 251 -3.32 -14.76 -14.19
N THR A 252 -4.09 -15.69 -14.73
CA THR A 252 -3.59 -16.86 -15.46
C THR A 252 -2.57 -16.43 -16.51
N GLY A 253 -1.50 -17.19 -16.66
CA GLY A 253 -0.44 -16.91 -17.62
C GLY A 253 0.57 -15.84 -17.19
N LYS A 254 0.48 -15.30 -15.99
CA LYS A 254 1.50 -14.39 -15.42
C LYS A 254 2.48 -15.15 -14.53
N GLY A 255 3.75 -14.72 -14.56
CA GLY A 255 4.80 -15.31 -13.75
C GLY A 255 4.77 -14.83 -12.30
N SER A 256 5.31 -15.66 -11.42
CA SER A 256 5.71 -15.34 -10.06
C SER A 256 7.15 -15.80 -9.88
N PHE A 257 7.98 -15.01 -9.20
CA PHE A 257 9.37 -15.41 -8.90
C PHE A 257 9.41 -16.61 -7.93
N THR A 258 8.38 -16.73 -7.09
CA THR A 258 8.30 -17.79 -6.07
C THR A 258 7.59 -19.05 -6.58
N HIS A 259 6.49 -18.88 -7.33
CA HIS A 259 5.61 -19.99 -7.72
C HIS A 259 5.70 -20.34 -9.21
N GLY A 260 6.53 -19.65 -9.98
CA GLY A 260 6.65 -19.87 -11.42
C GLY A 260 5.42 -19.37 -12.21
N PHE A 261 5.05 -20.09 -13.25
CA PHE A 261 4.00 -19.67 -14.17
C PHE A 261 2.60 -20.07 -13.67
N MET A 262 1.69 -19.11 -13.50
CA MET A 262 0.34 -19.35 -12.99
C MET A 262 -0.52 -20.13 -13.99
N ARG A 263 -1.12 -21.23 -13.57
CA ARG A 263 -2.04 -22.05 -14.36
C ARG A 263 -3.50 -21.67 -14.20
N GLU A 264 -3.83 -20.93 -13.15
CA GLU A 264 -5.17 -20.46 -12.81
C GLU A 264 -5.14 -19.02 -12.31
N ASP A 265 -6.29 -18.38 -12.30
CA ASP A 265 -6.47 -17.03 -11.73
C ASP A 265 -6.33 -17.07 -10.22
N HIS A 266 -5.57 -16.14 -9.67
CA HIS A 266 -5.50 -15.85 -8.25
C HIS A 266 -6.11 -14.45 -8.01
N PRO A 267 -7.44 -14.36 -7.72
CA PRO A 267 -8.13 -13.08 -7.57
C PRO A 267 -7.57 -12.23 -6.44
N GLY A 268 -7.79 -10.91 -6.55
CA GLY A 268 -7.46 -9.97 -5.48
C GLY A 268 -8.20 -10.29 -4.19
N ARG A 269 -7.56 -10.03 -3.05
CA ARG A 269 -8.10 -10.34 -1.73
C ARG A 269 -7.54 -9.42 -0.64
N VAL A 270 -8.14 -9.49 0.53
CA VAL A 270 -7.62 -8.90 1.77
C VAL A 270 -7.32 -10.02 2.76
N THR A 271 -6.17 -9.96 3.40
CA THR A 271 -5.79 -10.87 4.50
C THR A 271 -5.46 -10.08 5.75
N ILE A 272 -5.91 -10.56 6.90
CA ILE A 272 -5.56 -10.03 8.21
C ILE A 272 -4.66 -11.04 8.93
N PHE A 273 -3.52 -10.55 9.42
CA PHE A 273 -2.57 -11.31 10.23
C PHE A 273 -2.57 -10.81 11.67
N ASP A 274 -2.30 -11.70 12.61
CA ASP A 274 -1.93 -11.31 13.95
C ASP A 274 -0.45 -10.83 14.02
N ARG A 275 0.02 -10.47 15.23
CA ARG A 275 1.39 -9.98 15.46
C ARG A 275 2.49 -10.98 15.11
N ASP A 276 2.16 -12.26 15.10
CA ASP A 276 3.09 -13.36 14.85
C ASP A 276 3.06 -13.82 13.38
N GLY A 277 2.17 -13.22 12.56
CA GLY A 277 2.01 -13.53 11.14
C GLY A 277 1.07 -14.69 10.86
N PHE A 278 0.22 -15.09 11.82
CA PHE A 278 -0.84 -16.06 11.58
C PHE A 278 -2.08 -15.38 11.01
N ILE A 279 -2.69 -16.02 10.00
CA ILE A 279 -3.91 -15.50 9.39
C ILE A 279 -5.09 -15.64 10.35
N VAL A 280 -5.78 -14.53 10.58
CA VAL A 280 -7.00 -14.48 11.42
C VAL A 280 -8.26 -14.26 10.60
N ALA A 281 -8.15 -13.64 9.40
CA ALA A 281 -9.25 -13.49 8.45
C ALA A 281 -8.73 -13.31 7.02
N ARG A 282 -9.54 -13.71 6.02
CA ARG A 282 -9.26 -13.51 4.58
C ARG A 282 -10.56 -13.51 3.80
N TRP A 283 -10.70 -12.60 2.82
CA TRP A 283 -11.86 -12.56 1.92
C TRP A 283 -11.51 -11.91 0.57
N GLY A 284 -12.46 -11.96 -0.39
CA GLY A 284 -12.38 -11.30 -1.69
C GLY A 284 -11.90 -12.19 -2.84
N ALA A 285 -11.33 -13.36 -2.56
CA ALA A 285 -10.73 -14.26 -3.56
C ALA A 285 -11.77 -14.95 -4.48
N SER A 286 -12.68 -14.18 -5.11
CA SER A 286 -13.73 -14.71 -5.99
C SER A 286 -13.32 -14.70 -7.45
N THR A 287 -13.39 -15.85 -8.11
CA THR A 287 -13.23 -16.01 -9.56
C THR A 287 -14.55 -15.78 -10.33
N VAL A 288 -15.71 -15.77 -9.63
CA VAL A 288 -17.03 -15.67 -10.25
C VAL A 288 -17.43 -14.22 -10.50
N SER A 289 -17.15 -13.34 -9.54
CA SER A 289 -17.44 -11.91 -9.65
C SER A 289 -16.40 -11.10 -8.90
N ARG A 290 -15.60 -10.33 -9.63
CA ARG A 290 -14.62 -9.40 -9.04
C ARG A 290 -15.27 -8.07 -8.62
N THR A 291 -16.46 -7.78 -9.13
CA THR A 291 -17.16 -6.51 -8.93
C THR A 291 -18.32 -6.61 -7.94
N ALA A 292 -18.59 -7.79 -7.39
CA ALA A 292 -19.54 -7.89 -6.29
C ALA A 292 -18.97 -7.21 -5.03
N PRO A 293 -19.81 -6.54 -4.21
CA PRO A 293 -19.36 -5.96 -2.96
C PRO A 293 -18.57 -6.95 -2.11
N GLY A 294 -17.40 -6.52 -1.61
CA GLY A 294 -16.48 -7.35 -0.85
C GLY A 294 -15.49 -8.17 -1.69
N ASN A 295 -15.61 -8.20 -3.02
CA ASN A 295 -14.62 -8.74 -3.94
C ASN A 295 -13.79 -7.61 -4.56
N PHE A 296 -12.73 -7.94 -5.30
CA PHE A 296 -11.76 -6.96 -5.79
C PHE A 296 -11.33 -7.24 -7.23
N ILE A 297 -11.13 -6.16 -7.98
CA ILE A 297 -10.45 -6.18 -9.29
C ILE A 297 -8.94 -6.08 -9.06
N ALA A 298 -8.50 -5.02 -8.38
CA ALA A 298 -7.09 -4.70 -8.22
C ALA A 298 -6.82 -3.96 -6.90
N PRO A 299 -7.01 -4.62 -5.73
CA PRO A 299 -6.79 -4.00 -4.43
C PRO A 299 -5.32 -3.58 -4.32
N HIS A 300 -5.09 -2.30 -3.97
CA HIS A 300 -3.77 -1.69 -4.04
C HIS A 300 -3.40 -0.94 -2.77
N GLY A 301 -4.30 -0.15 -2.20
CA GLY A 301 -4.12 0.52 -0.93
C GLY A 301 -5.11 0.04 0.13
N ILE A 302 -4.70 0.11 1.39
CA ILE A 302 -5.53 -0.25 2.55
C ILE A 302 -5.20 0.64 3.73
N ALA A 303 -6.22 1.09 4.45
CA ALA A 303 -6.09 1.80 5.72
C ALA A 303 -7.08 1.25 6.75
N VAL A 304 -6.76 1.42 8.02
CA VAL A 304 -7.61 1.09 9.17
C VAL A 304 -7.78 2.33 10.03
N ASP A 305 -9.03 2.68 10.37
CA ASP A 305 -9.32 3.79 11.27
C ASP A 305 -9.30 3.38 12.74
N SER A 306 -9.50 4.34 13.65
CA SER A 306 -9.47 4.11 15.10
C SER A 306 -10.56 3.15 15.60
N ARG A 307 -11.64 2.96 14.82
CA ARG A 307 -12.75 2.04 15.13
C ARG A 307 -12.52 0.64 14.59
N GLY A 308 -11.44 0.47 13.76
CA GLY A 308 -11.12 -0.77 13.09
C GLY A 308 -11.90 -0.96 11.78
N ASP A 309 -12.57 0.09 11.24
CA ASP A 309 -13.14 0.07 9.90
C ASP A 309 -11.98 0.08 8.87
N LEU A 310 -12.17 -0.61 7.76
CA LEU A 310 -11.17 -0.70 6.71
C LEU A 310 -11.61 0.05 5.47
N TYR A 311 -10.66 0.69 4.82
CA TYR A 311 -10.81 1.31 3.52
C TYR A 311 -9.85 0.63 2.56
N VAL A 312 -10.39 0.00 1.51
CA VAL A 312 -9.60 -0.70 0.48
C VAL A 312 -9.81 0.00 -0.84
N CYS A 313 -8.75 0.52 -1.41
CA CYS A 313 -8.79 1.20 -2.69
C CYS A 313 -8.11 0.41 -3.80
N GLU A 314 -8.51 0.67 -5.05
CA GLU A 314 -8.15 -0.15 -6.19
C GLU A 314 -7.57 0.65 -7.36
N VAL A 315 -6.60 0.06 -8.04
CA VAL A 315 -6.08 0.54 -9.34
C VAL A 315 -6.78 -0.18 -10.49
N ALA A 316 -8.12 -0.18 -10.40
CA ALA A 316 -8.98 -0.97 -11.28
C ALA A 316 -8.89 -0.55 -12.75
N TYR A 317 -8.57 0.70 -13.05
CA TYR A 317 -8.40 1.16 -14.42
C TYR A 317 -7.02 0.78 -14.99
N THR A 318 -5.92 1.13 -14.31
CA THR A 318 -4.57 0.83 -14.82
C THR A 318 -4.32 -0.67 -14.88
N PHE A 319 -4.63 -1.39 -13.81
CA PHE A 319 -4.35 -2.83 -13.76
C PHE A 319 -5.50 -3.66 -14.31
N GLY A 320 -6.75 -3.33 -13.99
CA GLY A 320 -7.92 -4.04 -14.49
C GLY A 320 -8.18 -3.80 -15.97
N VAL A 321 -8.46 -2.56 -16.36
CA VAL A 321 -8.85 -2.22 -17.74
C VAL A 321 -7.66 -2.31 -18.68
N LYS A 322 -6.61 -1.50 -18.47
CA LYS A 322 -5.50 -1.38 -19.44
C LYS A 322 -4.64 -2.63 -19.53
N ALA A 323 -4.36 -3.29 -18.42
CA ALA A 323 -3.45 -4.43 -18.41
C ALA A 323 -4.13 -5.78 -18.55
N ASN A 324 -5.41 -5.92 -18.17
CA ASN A 324 -6.10 -7.20 -18.11
C ASN A 324 -7.51 -7.22 -18.74
N GLY A 325 -7.93 -6.14 -19.42
CA GLY A 325 -9.14 -6.13 -20.25
C GLY A 325 -10.47 -6.18 -19.47
N VAL A 326 -10.49 -5.74 -18.23
CA VAL A 326 -11.73 -5.58 -17.45
C VAL A 326 -12.59 -4.48 -18.10
N ASP A 327 -13.92 -4.63 -18.05
CA ASP A 327 -14.83 -3.63 -18.60
C ASP A 327 -14.63 -2.27 -17.89
N PRO A 328 -14.49 -1.15 -18.63
CA PRO A 328 -14.28 0.17 -18.03
C PRO A 328 -15.40 0.63 -17.08
N ALA A 329 -16.65 0.24 -17.35
CA ALA A 329 -17.78 0.61 -16.50
C ALA A 329 -17.76 -0.16 -15.16
N GLU A 330 -17.40 -1.45 -15.22
CA GLU A 330 -17.18 -2.25 -14.01
C GLU A 330 -16.04 -1.66 -13.17
N ALA A 331 -14.91 -1.33 -13.80
CA ALA A 331 -13.77 -0.73 -13.11
C ALA A 331 -14.10 0.64 -12.50
N ALA A 332 -14.90 1.46 -13.18
CA ALA A 332 -15.31 2.79 -12.68
C ALA A 332 -16.14 2.72 -11.40
N ALA A 333 -16.95 1.66 -11.25
CA ALA A 333 -17.75 1.44 -10.05
C ALA A 333 -17.00 0.79 -8.90
N HIS A 334 -15.71 0.46 -9.09
CA HIS A 334 -14.93 -0.37 -8.16
C HIS A 334 -13.56 0.25 -7.83
N GLN A 335 -13.58 1.46 -7.26
CA GLN A 335 -12.36 2.22 -6.95
C GLN A 335 -12.04 2.23 -5.45
N LEU A 336 -13.07 2.14 -4.60
CA LEU A 336 -12.97 2.17 -3.15
C LEU A 336 -14.10 1.38 -2.53
N GLN A 337 -13.80 0.64 -1.48
CA GLN A 337 -14.80 0.01 -0.62
C GLN A 337 -14.46 0.27 0.84
N LYS A 338 -15.46 0.67 1.65
CA LYS A 338 -15.37 0.68 3.10
C LYS A 338 -15.91 -0.63 3.66
N PHE A 339 -15.24 -1.16 4.67
CA PHE A 339 -15.62 -2.33 5.43
C PHE A 339 -15.80 -1.93 6.90
N THR A 340 -17.04 -1.87 7.35
CA THR A 340 -17.36 -1.51 8.73
C THR A 340 -17.22 -2.72 9.64
N ARG A 341 -16.40 -2.58 10.68
CA ARG A 341 -16.17 -3.64 11.67
C ARG A 341 -17.41 -3.87 12.52
N ARG A 342 -17.84 -5.12 12.64
CA ARG A 342 -18.94 -5.52 13.51
C ARG A 342 -18.37 -6.10 14.81
N THR A 343 -18.64 -5.41 15.92
CA THR A 343 -18.44 -5.95 17.27
C THR A 343 -19.68 -6.73 17.67
N ARG A 344 -19.52 -7.80 18.45
CA ARG A 344 -20.65 -8.59 19.01
C ARG A 344 -21.46 -7.77 19.98
#